data_96654657d17086a1e9c87d7d4e927179
#
_entry.id   96654657d17086a1e9c87d7d4e927179
#
_cell.length_a   1.000
_cell.length_b   1.000
_cell.length_c   1.000
_cell.angle_alpha   90.00
_cell.angle_beta   90.00
_cell.angle_gamma   90.00
#
_symmetry.space_group_name_H-M   'P 1'
#
loop_
_entity.id
_entity.type
_entity.pdbx_description
1 polymer ?
#
loop_
_entity_poly.entity_id
_entity_poly.type
_entity_poly.pdbx_seq_one_letter_code
_entity_poly.pdbx_strand_id
1 'polypeptide(L)'
;MAKTVLIVEDNELNMKLFHDLLEAHGYSTIETRNGIEALDLARKHRPDLILMDIQLPEVSGLEVTKWIKEDDDLRSIPVVAVTAFAMKGDEERIREGGCEAYLSKPISVSKFLETVRHFVKD
;
A
#
# COMPACT_ATOMS: atom_id res chain seq x y z
N MET A 1 -2.20 13.77 16.18
CA MET A 1 -1.43 13.86 14.93
C MET A 1 -2.03 12.91 13.89
N ALA A 2 -2.09 13.36 12.65
CA ALA A 2 -2.64 12.54 11.60
C ALA A 2 -1.70 11.37 11.28
N LYS A 3 -2.28 10.20 11.06
CA LYS A 3 -1.51 9.04 10.59
C LYS A 3 -1.23 9.21 9.11
N THR A 4 -0.11 8.70 8.67
CA THR A 4 0.37 8.86 7.29
C THR A 4 0.31 7.54 6.54
N VAL A 5 -0.25 7.58 5.33
CA VAL A 5 -0.33 6.42 4.43
C VAL A 5 0.44 6.72 3.16
N LEU A 6 1.38 5.85 2.81
CA LEU A 6 2.10 5.93 1.54
C LEU A 6 1.30 5.15 0.50
N ILE A 7 0.96 5.80 -0.60
CA ILE A 7 0.23 5.18 -1.70
C ILE A 7 1.18 5.00 -2.88
N VAL A 8 1.38 3.76 -3.29
CA VAL A 8 2.19 3.41 -4.45
C VAL A 8 1.25 2.85 -5.50
N GLU A 9 0.89 3.68 -6.47
CA GLU A 9 -0.14 3.37 -7.45
C GLU A 9 0.16 4.06 -8.79
N ASP A 10 0.16 3.31 -9.87
CA ASP A 10 0.45 3.84 -11.20
C ASP A 10 -0.77 4.50 -11.87
N ASN A 11 -1.96 4.05 -11.55
CA ASN A 11 -3.19 4.57 -12.16
C ASN A 11 -3.66 5.85 -11.48
N GLU A 12 -3.80 6.93 -12.25
CA GLU A 12 -4.20 8.23 -11.72
C GLU A 12 -5.56 8.23 -11.04
N LEU A 13 -6.52 7.52 -11.60
CA LEU A 13 -7.87 7.47 -11.05
C LEU A 13 -7.89 6.76 -9.71
N ASN A 14 -7.15 5.68 -9.58
CA ASN A 14 -7.04 4.95 -8.33
C ASN A 14 -6.27 5.77 -7.28
N MET A 15 -5.21 6.45 -7.71
CA MET A 15 -4.45 7.32 -6.83
C MET A 15 -5.34 8.41 -6.23
N LYS A 16 -6.13 9.07 -7.08
CA LYS A 16 -7.05 10.11 -6.64
C LYS A 16 -8.11 9.55 -5.70
N LEU A 17 -8.66 8.39 -6.01
CA LEU A 17 -9.66 7.74 -5.16
C LEU A 17 -9.10 7.45 -3.76
N PHE A 18 -7.93 6.86 -3.68
CA PHE A 18 -7.30 6.54 -2.40
C PHE A 18 -6.97 7.80 -1.61
N HIS A 19 -6.41 8.79 -2.28
CA HIS A 19 -6.07 10.07 -1.68
C HIS A 19 -7.32 10.73 -1.07
N ASP A 20 -8.38 10.86 -1.86
CA ASP A 20 -9.60 11.53 -1.43
C ASP A 20 -10.26 10.81 -0.26
N LEU A 21 -10.31 9.47 -0.31
CA LEU A 21 -10.89 8.67 0.77
C LEU A 21 -10.10 8.82 2.07
N LEU A 22 -8.79 8.78 1.97
CA LEU A 22 -7.93 8.86 3.15
C LEU A 22 -7.98 10.26 3.77
N GLU A 23 -7.90 11.30 2.96
CA GLU A 23 -7.98 12.66 3.48
C GLU A 23 -9.33 12.98 4.11
N ALA A 24 -10.40 12.47 3.51
CA ALA A 24 -11.73 12.65 4.07
C ALA A 24 -11.88 12.02 5.46
N HIS A 25 -11.04 11.06 5.79
CA HIS A 25 -11.08 10.36 7.08
C HIS A 25 -9.93 10.76 8.01
N GLY A 26 -9.25 11.85 7.69
CA GLY A 26 -8.24 12.44 8.58
C GLY A 26 -6.83 11.89 8.46
N TYR A 27 -6.53 11.11 7.43
CA TYR A 27 -5.19 10.60 7.18
C TYR A 27 -4.40 11.54 6.29
N SER A 28 -3.10 11.63 6.51
CA SER A 28 -2.20 12.30 5.58
C SER A 28 -1.71 11.29 4.55
N THR A 29 -1.46 11.75 3.34
CA THR A 29 -1.01 10.85 2.26
C THR A 29 0.32 11.29 1.67
N ILE A 30 1.11 10.30 1.27
CA ILE A 30 2.31 10.48 0.47
C ILE A 30 2.07 9.61 -0.77
N GLU A 31 2.35 10.14 -1.95
CA GLU A 31 2.00 9.47 -3.20
C GLU A 31 3.22 9.28 -4.10
N THR A 32 3.29 8.11 -4.73
CA THR A 32 4.26 7.87 -5.78
C THR A 32 3.70 6.86 -6.78
N ARG A 33 4.16 6.95 -8.02
CA ARG A 33 3.81 5.98 -9.06
C ARG A 33 4.94 4.99 -9.31
N ASN A 34 6.07 5.18 -8.65
CA ASN A 34 7.29 4.43 -8.90
C ASN A 34 7.67 3.60 -7.67
N GLY A 35 7.84 2.29 -7.87
CA GLY A 35 8.19 1.38 -6.78
C GLY A 35 9.55 1.66 -6.16
N ILE A 36 10.51 2.13 -6.96
CA ILE A 36 11.85 2.43 -6.45
C ILE A 36 11.81 3.67 -5.56
N GLU A 37 11.08 4.69 -5.99
CA GLU A 37 10.87 5.90 -5.20
C GLU A 37 10.13 5.59 -3.89
N ALA A 38 9.24 4.60 -3.92
CA ALA A 38 8.48 4.20 -2.74
C ALA A 38 9.40 3.80 -1.58
N LEU A 39 10.47 3.11 -1.87
CA LEU A 39 11.42 2.68 -0.84
C LEU A 39 12.09 3.89 -0.18
N ASP A 40 12.53 4.87 -0.99
CA ASP A 40 13.13 6.10 -0.48
C ASP A 40 12.15 6.91 0.35
N LEU A 41 10.91 7.03 -0.12
CA LEU A 41 9.85 7.74 0.60
C LEU A 41 9.50 7.07 1.92
N ALA A 42 9.48 5.74 1.94
CA ALA A 42 9.22 5.01 3.16
C ALA A 42 10.32 5.27 4.20
N ARG A 43 11.57 5.30 3.78
CA ARG A 43 12.69 5.60 4.68
C ARG A 43 12.64 7.04 5.20
N LYS A 44 12.29 7.97 4.33
CA LYS A 44 12.25 9.40 4.68
C LYS A 44 11.09 9.73 5.61
N HIS A 45 9.91 9.21 5.32
CA HIS A 45 8.68 9.59 6.03
C HIS A 45 8.18 8.59 7.05
N ARG A 46 8.61 7.35 6.98
CA ARG A 46 8.17 6.26 7.87
C ARG A 46 6.66 6.24 8.04
N PRO A 47 5.91 5.97 6.96
CA PRO A 47 4.45 5.98 7.04
C PRO A 47 3.92 4.90 7.98
N ASP A 48 2.69 5.06 8.41
CA ASP A 48 2.02 4.09 9.29
C ASP A 48 1.47 2.91 8.51
N LEU A 49 1.29 3.08 7.21
CA LEU A 49 0.75 2.03 6.32
C LEU A 49 1.23 2.31 4.90
N ILE A 50 1.47 1.25 4.14
CA ILE A 50 1.81 1.34 2.73
C ILE A 50 0.72 0.61 1.93
N LEU A 51 0.09 1.32 0.99
CA LEU A 51 -0.81 0.72 0.02
C LEU A 51 0.01 0.51 -1.25
N MET A 52 0.21 -0.75 -1.61
CA MET A 52 1.13 -1.14 -2.68
C MET A 52 0.40 -1.80 -3.84
N ASP A 53 0.38 -1.11 -4.99
CA ASP A 53 -0.11 -1.73 -6.22
C ASP A 53 0.92 -2.77 -6.66
N ILE A 54 0.47 -3.98 -6.90
CA ILE A 54 1.35 -5.07 -7.32
C ILE A 54 1.77 -4.87 -8.77
N GLN A 55 0.91 -4.29 -9.60
CA GLN A 55 1.14 -4.11 -11.03
C GLN A 55 1.76 -2.77 -11.36
N LEU A 56 2.96 -2.54 -10.88
CA LEU A 56 3.70 -1.32 -11.18
C LEU A 56 4.55 -1.50 -12.43
N PRO A 57 4.82 -0.42 -13.18
CA PRO A 57 5.77 -0.49 -14.28
C PRO A 57 7.19 -0.69 -13.72
N GLU A 58 8.07 -1.26 -14.50
CA GLU A 58 9.48 -1.48 -14.19
C GLU A 58 9.76 -2.50 -13.08
N VAL A 59 9.16 -2.34 -11.90
CA VAL A 59 9.36 -3.25 -10.79
C VAL A 59 8.02 -3.62 -10.16
N SER A 60 7.82 -4.91 -9.88
CA SER A 60 6.59 -5.38 -9.25
C SER A 60 6.45 -4.87 -7.82
N GLY A 61 5.22 -4.56 -7.41
CA GLY A 61 4.95 -4.19 -6.02
C GLY A 61 5.35 -5.27 -5.03
N LEU A 62 5.36 -6.53 -5.44
CA LEU A 62 5.81 -7.63 -4.59
C LEU A 62 7.31 -7.55 -4.32
N GLU A 63 8.11 -7.15 -5.31
CA GLU A 63 9.54 -6.94 -5.12
C GLU A 63 9.81 -5.78 -4.18
N VAL A 64 9.08 -4.69 -4.35
CA VAL A 64 9.22 -3.52 -3.47
C VAL A 64 8.87 -3.92 -2.03
N THR A 65 7.80 -4.69 -1.85
CA THR A 65 7.40 -5.19 -0.54
C THR A 65 8.50 -6.04 0.07
N LYS A 66 9.12 -6.89 -0.73
CA LYS A 66 10.24 -7.72 -0.26
C LYS A 66 11.38 -6.86 0.26
N TRP A 67 11.75 -5.81 -0.48
CA TRP A 67 12.80 -4.88 -0.06
C TRP A 67 12.44 -4.18 1.25
N ILE A 68 11.18 -3.78 1.40
CA ILE A 68 10.69 -3.16 2.64
C ILE A 68 10.80 -4.13 3.82
N LYS A 69 10.40 -5.38 3.61
CA LYS A 69 10.42 -6.38 4.67
C LYS A 69 11.83 -6.89 5.01
N GLU A 70 12.78 -6.69 4.11
CA GLU A 70 14.19 -7.01 4.37
C GLU A 70 14.93 -5.86 5.06
N ASP A 71 14.33 -4.68 5.12
CA ASP A 71 14.94 -3.50 5.73
C ASP A 71 14.54 -3.45 7.21
N ASP A 72 15.53 -3.47 8.10
CA ASP A 72 15.28 -3.50 9.55
C ASP A 72 14.46 -2.30 10.05
N ASP A 73 14.60 -1.15 9.41
CA ASP A 73 13.87 0.05 9.79
C ASP A 73 12.43 0.10 9.25
N LEU A 74 12.16 -0.63 8.18
CA LEU A 74 10.87 -0.55 7.49
C LEU A 74 9.98 -1.78 7.66
N ARG A 75 10.54 -2.90 8.03
CA ARG A 75 9.79 -4.17 8.05
C ARG A 75 8.58 -4.19 8.98
N SER A 76 8.53 -3.29 9.96
CA SER A 76 7.39 -3.22 10.88
C SER A 76 6.21 -2.45 10.28
N ILE A 77 6.41 -1.74 9.17
CA ILE A 77 5.33 -1.00 8.53
C ILE A 77 4.43 -1.97 7.77
N PRO A 78 3.12 -2.01 8.06
CA PRO A 78 2.23 -2.92 7.35
C PRO A 78 2.10 -2.51 5.88
N VAL A 79 2.08 -3.51 4.99
CA VAL A 79 1.90 -3.32 3.56
C VAL A 79 0.62 -4.03 3.15
N VAL A 80 -0.30 -3.28 2.56
CA VAL A 80 -1.54 -3.82 2.01
C VAL A 80 -1.41 -3.78 0.48
N ALA A 81 -1.47 -4.95 -0.14
CA ALA A 81 -1.39 -5.05 -1.60
C ALA A 81 -2.71 -4.64 -2.24
N VAL A 82 -2.62 -3.98 -3.38
CA VAL A 82 -3.79 -3.62 -4.19
C VAL A 82 -3.59 -4.27 -5.55
N THR A 83 -4.54 -5.08 -6.00
CA THR A 83 -4.36 -5.85 -7.22
C THR A 83 -5.67 -6.07 -7.98
N ALA A 84 -5.59 -6.08 -9.32
CA ALA A 84 -6.69 -6.47 -10.18
C ALA A 84 -6.79 -8.00 -10.30
N PHE A 85 -5.76 -8.72 -9.88
CA PHE A 85 -5.69 -10.17 -9.98
C PHE A 85 -5.69 -10.81 -8.59
N ALA A 86 -6.88 -11.04 -8.05
CA ALA A 86 -7.03 -11.66 -6.74
C ALA A 86 -7.53 -13.10 -6.88
N MET A 87 -6.82 -13.90 -7.67
CA MET A 87 -7.13 -15.31 -7.80
C MET A 87 -6.50 -16.05 -6.61
N LYS A 88 -7.02 -17.22 -6.31
CA LYS A 88 -6.62 -18.00 -5.14
C LYS A 88 -5.11 -18.23 -5.01
N GLY A 89 -4.44 -18.48 -6.13
CA GLY A 89 -2.98 -18.64 -6.12
C GLY A 89 -2.22 -17.34 -5.89
N ASP A 90 -2.80 -16.21 -6.29
CA ASP A 90 -2.15 -14.91 -6.13
C ASP A 90 -2.19 -14.45 -4.67
N GLU A 91 -3.25 -14.78 -3.95
CA GLU A 91 -3.34 -14.44 -2.54
C GLU A 91 -2.19 -15.02 -1.73
N GLU A 92 -1.84 -16.28 -1.98
CA GLU A 92 -0.72 -16.93 -1.30
C GLU A 92 0.60 -16.25 -1.64
N ARG A 93 0.81 -15.91 -2.91
CA ARG A 93 2.03 -15.23 -3.35
C ARG A 93 2.17 -13.86 -2.69
N ILE A 94 1.06 -13.14 -2.57
CA ILE A 94 1.03 -11.83 -1.96
C ILE A 94 1.44 -11.91 -0.48
N ARG A 95 0.87 -12.86 0.24
CA ARG A 95 1.18 -13.06 1.66
C ARG A 95 2.60 -13.55 1.88
N GLU A 96 3.07 -14.45 1.04
CA GLU A 96 4.45 -14.94 1.11
C GLU A 96 5.45 -13.83 0.83
N GLY A 97 5.07 -12.86 0.00
CA GLY A 97 5.90 -11.69 -0.28
C GLY A 97 5.99 -10.70 0.88
N GLY A 98 5.22 -10.89 1.95
CA GLY A 98 5.28 -10.07 3.14
C GLY A 98 4.14 -9.08 3.32
N CYS A 99 3.14 -9.09 2.41
CA CYS A 99 1.97 -8.24 2.57
C CYS A 99 1.07 -8.77 3.69
N GLU A 100 0.61 -7.90 4.55
CA GLU A 100 -0.26 -8.27 5.66
C GLU A 100 -1.71 -8.50 5.23
N ALA A 101 -2.12 -7.88 4.12
CA ALA A 101 -3.46 -8.04 3.56
C ALA A 101 -3.44 -7.66 2.09
N TYR A 102 -4.57 -7.85 1.41
CA TYR A 102 -4.71 -7.38 0.04
C TYR A 102 -6.12 -6.85 -0.21
N LEU A 103 -6.24 -5.98 -1.21
CA LEU A 103 -7.51 -5.44 -1.69
C LEU A 103 -7.59 -5.69 -3.18
N SER A 104 -8.72 -6.23 -3.64
CA SER A 104 -8.92 -6.46 -5.08
C SER A 104 -9.56 -5.26 -5.74
N LYS A 105 -9.16 -5.00 -6.98
CA LYS A 105 -9.78 -3.99 -7.84
C LYS A 105 -10.98 -4.64 -8.57
N PRO A 106 -12.07 -3.92 -8.78
CA PRO A 106 -12.33 -2.55 -8.36
C PRO A 106 -12.53 -2.44 -6.85
N ILE A 107 -12.05 -1.34 -6.29
CA ILE A 107 -12.00 -1.16 -4.83
C ILE A 107 -13.39 -0.92 -4.25
N SER A 108 -13.74 -1.71 -3.22
CA SER A 108 -14.91 -1.43 -2.40
C SER A 108 -14.52 -0.38 -1.37
N VAL A 109 -15.21 0.75 -1.36
CA VAL A 109 -14.89 1.86 -0.45
C VAL A 109 -14.96 1.43 1.01
N SER A 110 -16.00 0.71 1.40
CA SER A 110 -16.16 0.26 2.79
C SER A 110 -15.05 -0.70 3.20
N LYS A 111 -14.69 -1.63 2.33
CA LYS A 111 -13.63 -2.60 2.60
C LYS A 111 -12.26 -1.92 2.68
N PHE A 112 -12.02 -0.95 1.82
CA PHE A 112 -10.80 -0.15 1.82
C PHE A 112 -10.63 0.57 3.16
N LEU A 113 -11.65 1.30 3.60
CA LEU A 113 -11.60 2.05 4.84
C LEU A 113 -11.50 1.14 6.07
N GLU A 114 -12.20 0.02 6.05
CA GLU A 114 -12.13 -0.97 7.12
C GLU A 114 -10.71 -1.53 7.25
N THR A 115 -10.08 -1.84 6.12
CA THR A 115 -8.71 -2.37 6.10
C THR A 115 -7.72 -1.32 6.62
N VAL A 116 -7.84 -0.08 6.16
CA VAL A 116 -6.96 1.00 6.63
C VAL A 116 -7.11 1.18 8.13
N ARG A 117 -8.32 1.24 8.65
CA ARG A 117 -8.57 1.38 10.09
C ARG A 117 -8.00 0.23 10.91
N HIS A 118 -8.01 -0.96 10.34
CA HIS A 118 -7.46 -2.13 11.02
C HIS A 118 -5.96 -1.99 11.28
N PHE A 119 -5.23 -1.48 10.31
CA PHE A 119 -3.78 -1.35 10.42
C PHE A 119 -3.32 -0.01 10.99
N VAL A 120 -4.10 1.04 10.83
CA VAL A 120 -3.74 2.39 11.28
C VAL A 120 -4.73 2.83 12.36
N LYS A 121 -4.45 2.47 13.58
CA LYS A 121 -5.29 2.81 14.72
C LYS A 121 -4.77 4.06 15.42
N ASP A 122 -5.66 4.92 15.78
CA ASP A 122 -5.34 6.10 16.57
C ASP A 122 -5.12 5.76 18.05
#